data_9ea92e265923a3271e83f674bd7a3668
#
_entry.id   9ea92e265923a3271e83f674bd7a3668
#
_cell.length_a   1.000
_cell.length_b   1.000
_cell.length_c   1.000
_cell.angle_alpha   90.00
_cell.angle_beta   90.00
_cell.angle_gamma   90.00
#
_symmetry.space_group_name_H-M   'P 1'
#
loop_
_entity.id
_entity.type
_entity.pdbx_description
1 polymer ?
#
loop_
_entity_poly.entity_id
_entity_poly.type
_entity_poly.pdbx_seq_one_letter_code
_entity_poly.pdbx_strand_id
1 'polypeptide(L)'
;MNSRLNNRSGFTLIEIAIVIITLAVLATAAMLRMQETVQTAKYESTKTELDHLARAIVGNPQIYTAGARGDFGYVGDVGALPATLDNLVQNPGGWSTWRGPYIEAGGDEFRKDAWGIAYTYSGTSIVSTGSGSNISRTVAASTSVLTSNNILGLVRDADLNIPRGSLGASIAVLLTYPNGAGGMTTASTTTNTNGAFAFSGIPVGNHSLKVIYVPQSDTLLIPVTVCPGRDVRLDVIFPADLW
;
A
#
# COMPACT_ATOMS: atom_id res chain seq x y z
N MET A 1 7.23 -38.04 -81.76
CA MET A 1 7.79 -38.17 -80.41
C MET A 1 8.46 -36.85 -80.08
N ASN A 2 7.72 -35.87 -79.47
CA ASN A 2 8.24 -34.52 -79.18
C ASN A 2 8.71 -34.51 -77.69
N SER A 3 10.03 -34.50 -77.45
CA SER A 3 10.59 -34.29 -76.17
C SER A 3 10.57 -32.77 -75.82
N ARG A 4 9.71 -32.39 -74.86
CA ARG A 4 9.74 -31.04 -74.28
C ARG A 4 11.02 -30.93 -73.44
N LEU A 5 12.00 -30.14 -73.92
CA LEU A 5 13.15 -29.71 -73.09
C LEU A 5 12.62 -28.82 -71.99
N ASN A 6 12.70 -29.32 -70.73
CA ASN A 6 12.34 -28.58 -69.53
C ASN A 6 13.49 -27.53 -69.29
N ASN A 7 13.27 -26.31 -69.69
CA ASN A 7 14.25 -25.20 -69.48
C ASN A 7 14.30 -24.86 -67.97
N ARG A 8 15.19 -25.44 -67.25
CA ARG A 8 15.49 -25.12 -65.83
C ARG A 8 16.42 -23.93 -65.85
N SER A 9 15.90 -22.71 -65.81
CA SER A 9 16.70 -21.48 -65.54
C SER A 9 17.19 -21.57 -64.09
N GLY A 10 18.50 -21.72 -63.90
CA GLY A 10 19.15 -21.62 -62.60
C GLY A 10 19.26 -20.15 -62.16
N PHE A 11 19.20 -19.89 -60.88
CA PHE A 11 19.47 -18.53 -60.34
C PHE A 11 20.89 -18.08 -60.65
N THR A 12 21.04 -16.82 -61.01
CA THR A 12 22.36 -16.24 -61.20
C THR A 12 22.97 -15.89 -59.83
N LEU A 13 24.32 -15.92 -59.78
CA LEU A 13 25.06 -15.59 -58.56
C LEU A 13 24.76 -14.18 -58.03
N ILE A 14 24.51 -13.22 -58.92
CA ILE A 14 24.13 -11.86 -58.59
C ILE A 14 22.71 -11.74 -57.99
N GLU A 15 21.80 -12.56 -58.49
CA GLU A 15 20.40 -12.59 -57.97
C GLU A 15 20.35 -13.12 -56.55
N ILE A 16 21.12 -14.17 -56.22
CA ILE A 16 21.28 -14.67 -54.86
C ILE A 16 21.96 -13.62 -53.97
N ALA A 17 23.00 -12.91 -54.47
CA ALA A 17 23.69 -11.87 -53.72
C ALA A 17 22.74 -10.72 -53.32
N ILE A 18 21.92 -10.25 -54.28
CA ILE A 18 20.94 -9.16 -54.01
C ILE A 18 19.88 -9.63 -52.98
N VAL A 19 19.41 -10.87 -53.06
CA VAL A 19 18.43 -11.43 -52.08
C VAL A 19 19.03 -11.47 -50.67
N ILE A 20 20.28 -11.95 -50.54
CA ILE A 20 20.95 -11.99 -49.23
C ILE A 20 21.12 -10.57 -48.66
N ILE A 21 21.54 -9.60 -49.43
CA ILE A 21 21.71 -8.21 -49.00
C ILE A 21 20.37 -7.62 -48.54
N THR A 22 19.32 -7.79 -49.32
CA THR A 22 17.98 -7.26 -48.94
C THR A 22 17.43 -7.90 -47.68
N LEU A 23 17.60 -9.24 -47.51
CA LEU A 23 17.21 -9.95 -46.28
C LEU A 23 18.02 -9.47 -45.08
N ALA A 24 19.32 -9.24 -45.21
CA ALA A 24 20.17 -8.73 -44.13
C ALA A 24 19.71 -7.35 -43.64
N VAL A 25 19.37 -6.43 -44.57
CA VAL A 25 18.86 -5.09 -44.24
C VAL A 25 17.52 -5.20 -43.53
N LEU A 26 16.58 -6.02 -44.03
CA LEU A 26 15.29 -6.23 -43.39
C LEU A 26 15.41 -6.88 -42.00
N ALA A 27 16.29 -7.86 -41.85
CA ALA A 27 16.57 -8.51 -40.55
C ALA A 27 17.12 -7.53 -39.51
N THR A 28 18.04 -6.63 -39.94
CA THR A 28 18.59 -5.58 -39.06
C THR A 28 17.51 -4.62 -38.60
N ALA A 29 16.65 -4.14 -39.52
CA ALA A 29 15.54 -3.25 -39.19
C ALA A 29 14.53 -3.93 -38.23
N ALA A 30 14.21 -5.21 -38.46
CA ALA A 30 13.32 -5.97 -37.58
C ALA A 30 13.92 -6.15 -36.17
N MET A 31 15.23 -6.41 -36.05
CA MET A 31 15.93 -6.54 -34.77
C MET A 31 15.89 -5.25 -33.94
N LEU A 32 16.10 -4.09 -34.57
CA LEU A 32 16.00 -2.79 -33.88
C LEU A 32 14.60 -2.54 -33.31
N ARG A 33 13.55 -2.81 -34.07
CA ARG A 33 12.17 -2.66 -33.63
C ARG A 33 11.82 -3.63 -32.51
N MET A 34 12.32 -4.86 -32.58
CA MET A 34 12.12 -5.84 -31.51
C MET A 34 12.77 -5.39 -30.19
N GLN A 35 13.98 -4.83 -30.25
CA GLN A 35 14.67 -4.30 -29.07
C GLN A 35 13.86 -3.17 -28.41
N GLU A 36 13.36 -2.19 -29.18
CA GLU A 36 12.52 -1.11 -28.67
C GLU A 36 11.26 -1.67 -27.97
N THR A 37 10.59 -2.65 -28.57
CA THR A 37 9.40 -3.29 -28.01
C THR A 37 9.70 -4.00 -26.70
N VAL A 38 10.81 -4.74 -26.61
CA VAL A 38 11.24 -5.42 -25.39
C VAL A 38 11.57 -4.43 -24.28
N GLN A 39 12.26 -3.32 -24.57
CA GLN A 39 12.56 -2.28 -23.58
C GLN A 39 11.29 -1.62 -23.05
N THR A 40 10.34 -1.30 -23.92
CA THR A 40 9.04 -0.75 -23.53
C THR A 40 8.25 -1.73 -22.66
N ALA A 41 8.23 -3.02 -23.03
CA ALA A 41 7.55 -4.03 -22.23
C ALA A 41 8.17 -4.18 -20.83
N LYS A 42 9.51 -4.17 -20.72
CA LYS A 42 10.21 -4.18 -19.44
C LYS A 42 9.90 -2.95 -18.59
N TYR A 43 9.84 -1.78 -19.20
CA TYR A 43 9.48 -0.53 -18.53
C TYR A 43 8.07 -0.60 -17.91
N GLU A 44 7.08 -0.98 -18.70
CA GLU A 44 5.69 -1.09 -18.23
C GLU A 44 5.51 -2.20 -17.18
N SER A 45 6.21 -3.34 -17.35
CA SER A 45 6.23 -4.41 -16.34
C SER A 45 6.78 -3.91 -15.01
N THR A 46 7.94 -3.24 -15.02
CA THR A 46 8.57 -2.68 -13.81
C THR A 46 7.66 -1.66 -13.13
N LYS A 47 7.02 -0.77 -13.90
CA LYS A 47 6.10 0.22 -13.37
C LYS A 47 4.88 -0.42 -12.70
N THR A 48 4.32 -1.46 -13.32
CA THR A 48 3.21 -2.22 -12.74
C THR A 48 3.61 -2.89 -11.43
N GLU A 49 4.80 -3.48 -11.39
CA GLU A 49 5.32 -4.11 -10.18
C GLU A 49 5.58 -3.12 -9.05
N LEU A 50 6.16 -1.96 -9.36
CA LEU A 50 6.31 -0.87 -8.39
C LEU A 50 4.96 -0.42 -7.80
N ASP A 51 3.90 -0.37 -8.62
CA ASP A 51 2.54 -0.07 -8.15
C ASP A 51 1.99 -1.19 -7.24
N HIS A 52 2.26 -2.45 -7.54
CA HIS A 52 1.87 -3.59 -6.70
C HIS A 52 2.60 -3.54 -5.36
N LEU A 53 3.91 -3.31 -5.35
CA LEU A 53 4.71 -3.16 -4.12
C LEU A 53 4.21 -1.99 -3.25
N ALA A 54 3.93 -0.85 -3.87
CA ALA A 54 3.39 0.31 -3.14
C ALA A 54 2.03 -0.01 -2.51
N ARG A 55 1.13 -0.71 -3.23
CA ARG A 55 -0.17 -1.14 -2.68
C ARG A 55 -0.02 -2.19 -1.57
N ALA A 56 0.93 -3.08 -1.67
CA ALA A 56 1.23 -4.03 -0.61
C ALA A 56 1.66 -3.32 0.69
N ILE A 57 2.38 -2.20 0.57
CA ILE A 57 2.83 -1.42 1.73
C ILE A 57 1.69 -0.61 2.35
N VAL A 58 0.95 0.18 1.54
CA VAL A 58 -0.03 1.15 2.06
C VAL A 58 -1.49 0.76 1.78
N GLY A 59 -1.73 -0.39 1.17
CA GLY A 59 -3.06 -0.87 0.78
C GLY A 59 -3.60 -0.18 -0.47
N ASN A 60 -4.75 -0.68 -0.92
CA ASN A 60 -5.48 -0.10 -2.03
C ASN A 60 -6.52 0.91 -1.53
N PRO A 61 -6.38 2.21 -1.83
CA PRO A 61 -7.31 3.23 -1.36
C PRO A 61 -8.71 3.14 -1.98
N GLN A 62 -8.90 2.31 -2.99
CA GLN A 62 -10.19 2.11 -3.66
C GLN A 62 -11.01 0.97 -3.04
N ILE A 63 -10.46 0.21 -2.10
CA ILE A 63 -11.19 -0.84 -1.39
C ILE A 63 -11.90 -0.23 -0.18
N TYR A 64 -13.23 -0.31 -0.20
CA TYR A 64 -14.09 0.17 0.88
C TYR A 64 -14.85 -1.00 1.51
N THR A 65 -14.97 -0.97 2.82
CA THR A 65 -15.76 -1.92 3.61
C THR A 65 -16.61 -1.12 4.59
N ALA A 66 -17.91 -1.35 4.59
CA ALA A 66 -18.88 -0.65 5.46
C ALA A 66 -18.78 0.89 5.40
N GLY A 67 -18.50 1.45 4.21
CA GLY A 67 -18.43 2.90 4.00
C GLY A 67 -17.11 3.56 4.39
N ALA A 68 -16.14 2.79 4.89
CA ALA A 68 -14.80 3.25 5.22
C ALA A 68 -13.73 2.54 4.37
N ARG A 69 -12.54 3.10 4.29
CA ARG A 69 -11.41 2.43 3.64
C ARG A 69 -11.10 1.11 4.35
N GLY A 70 -11.13 -0.01 3.59
CA GLY A 70 -10.95 -1.35 4.14
C GLY A 70 -9.53 -1.88 4.10
N ASP A 71 -8.68 -1.35 3.20
CA ASP A 71 -7.34 -1.86 2.98
C ASP A 71 -6.26 -0.79 3.20
N PHE A 72 -5.35 -1.07 4.13
CA PHE A 72 -4.19 -0.24 4.46
C PHE A 72 -2.87 -1.00 4.33
N GLY A 73 -2.89 -2.22 3.77
CA GLY A 73 -1.72 -3.04 3.53
C GLY A 73 -0.91 -3.34 4.79
N TYR A 74 0.39 -3.52 4.60
CA TYR A 74 1.32 -3.79 5.69
C TYR A 74 1.25 -2.73 6.80
N VAL A 75 1.20 -1.44 6.43
CA VAL A 75 1.22 -0.34 7.43
C VAL A 75 -0.03 -0.38 8.32
N GLY A 76 -1.19 -0.69 7.75
CA GLY A 76 -2.43 -0.80 8.52
C GLY A 76 -2.44 -1.92 9.53
N ASP A 77 -1.81 -3.04 9.20
CA ASP A 77 -1.74 -4.21 10.07
C ASP A 77 -0.64 -4.09 11.14
N VAL A 78 0.50 -3.49 10.78
CA VAL A 78 1.69 -3.45 11.64
C VAL A 78 1.82 -2.12 12.40
N GLY A 79 1.34 -1.02 11.82
CA GLY A 79 1.48 0.33 12.40
C GLY A 79 2.81 1.01 12.06
N ALA A 80 3.62 0.41 11.19
CA ALA A 80 4.91 0.94 10.73
C ALA A 80 5.17 0.57 9.28
N LEU A 81 6.09 1.26 8.62
CA LEU A 81 6.58 0.87 7.29
C LEU A 81 7.44 -0.40 7.40
N PRO A 82 7.44 -1.28 6.39
CA PRO A 82 8.34 -2.42 6.37
C PRO A 82 9.79 -1.95 6.37
N ALA A 83 10.68 -2.64 7.07
CA ALA A 83 12.10 -2.31 7.08
C ALA A 83 12.77 -2.67 5.74
N THR A 84 12.32 -3.75 5.11
CA THR A 84 12.72 -4.21 3.77
C THR A 84 11.51 -4.71 3.01
N LEU A 85 11.61 -4.86 1.70
CA LEU A 85 10.54 -5.45 0.87
C LEU A 85 10.24 -6.89 1.27
N ASP A 86 11.19 -7.61 1.89
CA ASP A 86 11.01 -8.98 2.37
C ASP A 86 9.92 -9.09 3.43
N ASN A 87 9.71 -8.04 4.21
CA ASN A 87 8.66 -8.00 5.22
C ASN A 87 7.25 -8.08 4.63
N LEU A 88 7.10 -7.85 3.32
CA LEU A 88 5.83 -8.03 2.60
C LEU A 88 5.49 -9.50 2.36
N VAL A 89 6.49 -10.38 2.37
CA VAL A 89 6.35 -11.82 2.08
C VAL A 89 6.58 -12.66 3.32
N GLN A 90 7.51 -12.23 4.19
CA GLN A 90 7.91 -12.96 5.39
C GLN A 90 7.60 -12.15 6.64
N ASN A 91 7.00 -12.83 7.63
CA ASN A 91 6.77 -12.23 8.94
C ASN A 91 8.10 -11.91 9.63
N PRO A 92 8.39 -10.63 9.96
CA PRO A 92 9.71 -10.21 10.43
C PRO A 92 10.20 -10.84 11.74
N GLY A 93 9.30 -11.31 12.58
CA GLY A 93 9.69 -11.86 13.89
C GLY A 93 8.58 -12.63 14.58
N GLY A 94 7.70 -13.28 13.80
CA GLY A 94 6.52 -13.94 14.38
C GLY A 94 5.48 -12.93 14.91
N TRP A 95 5.39 -11.77 14.28
CA TRP A 95 4.51 -10.67 14.68
C TRP A 95 3.04 -11.06 14.58
N SER A 96 2.29 -10.88 15.66
CA SER A 96 0.86 -11.25 15.73
C SER A 96 -0.03 -10.32 14.90
N THR A 97 0.44 -9.11 14.60
CA THR A 97 -0.28 -8.12 13.79
C THR A 97 -0.01 -8.27 12.30
N TRP A 98 1.05 -8.96 11.90
CA TRP A 98 1.36 -9.21 10.50
C TRP A 98 0.38 -10.20 9.88
N ARG A 99 -0.31 -9.80 8.81
CA ARG A 99 -1.36 -10.60 8.15
C ARG A 99 -1.00 -11.04 6.74
N GLY A 100 0.28 -10.82 6.35
CA GLY A 100 0.74 -11.20 5.01
C GLY A 100 0.70 -12.70 4.73
N PRO A 101 1.17 -13.12 3.56
CA PRO A 101 1.90 -12.29 2.60
C PRO A 101 1.03 -11.24 1.92
N TYR A 102 1.58 -10.02 1.71
CA TYR A 102 0.90 -8.90 1.05
C TYR A 102 1.11 -8.90 -0.47
N ILE A 103 2.05 -9.70 -0.94
CA ILE A 103 2.31 -9.96 -2.36
C ILE A 103 2.45 -11.45 -2.57
N GLU A 104 1.95 -11.93 -3.70
CA GLU A 104 2.20 -13.31 -4.15
C GLU A 104 3.60 -13.36 -4.74
N ALA A 105 4.56 -13.89 -3.99
CA ALA A 105 5.94 -14.02 -4.44
C ALA A 105 6.24 -15.45 -4.88
N GLY A 106 6.49 -15.64 -6.16
CA GLY A 106 7.00 -16.90 -6.72
C GLY A 106 8.49 -17.11 -6.54
N GLY A 107 9.16 -16.33 -5.66
CA GLY A 107 10.61 -16.34 -5.47
C GLY A 107 11.16 -14.95 -5.15
N ASP A 108 12.36 -14.63 -5.68
CA ASP A 108 13.05 -13.35 -5.47
C ASP A 108 12.66 -12.26 -6.50
N GLU A 109 11.71 -12.53 -7.37
CA GLU A 109 11.35 -11.68 -8.51
C GLU A 109 10.85 -10.30 -8.05
N PHE A 110 10.07 -10.23 -6.96
CA PHE A 110 9.55 -8.97 -6.40
C PHE A 110 10.63 -8.02 -5.88
N ARG A 111 11.89 -8.47 -5.79
CA ARG A 111 13.04 -7.66 -5.35
C ARG A 111 13.78 -7.00 -6.50
N LYS A 112 13.48 -7.36 -7.76
CA LYS A 112 14.21 -6.96 -8.95
C LYS A 112 13.28 -6.44 -10.01
N ASP A 113 13.77 -5.48 -10.77
CA ASP A 113 13.06 -4.98 -11.94
C ASP A 113 13.15 -5.94 -13.14
N ALA A 114 12.46 -5.63 -14.23
CA ALA A 114 12.44 -6.45 -15.44
C ALA A 114 13.82 -6.57 -16.15
N TRP A 115 14.82 -5.81 -15.71
CA TRP A 115 16.22 -5.95 -16.16
C TRP A 115 17.05 -6.81 -15.21
N GLY A 116 16.47 -7.29 -14.10
CA GLY A 116 17.13 -8.10 -13.09
C GLY A 116 17.93 -7.29 -12.05
N ILE A 117 17.75 -5.97 -12.01
CA ILE A 117 18.41 -5.07 -11.05
C ILE A 117 17.53 -4.94 -9.80
N ALA A 118 18.13 -5.04 -8.62
CA ALA A 118 17.42 -4.94 -7.37
C ALA A 118 16.80 -3.54 -7.16
N TYR A 119 15.57 -3.52 -6.63
CA TYR A 119 14.93 -2.27 -6.23
C TYR A 119 15.65 -1.63 -5.04
N THR A 120 15.74 -0.29 -5.06
CA THR A 120 16.14 0.49 -3.88
C THR A 120 14.88 0.96 -3.16
N TYR A 121 14.73 0.53 -1.90
CA TYR A 121 13.61 0.89 -1.05
C TYR A 121 14.07 1.81 0.09
N SER A 122 13.40 2.95 0.28
CA SER A 122 13.70 3.95 1.31
C SER A 122 12.59 4.14 2.35
N GLY A 123 11.61 3.24 2.41
CA GLY A 123 10.40 3.37 3.22
C GLY A 123 9.30 4.17 2.53
N THR A 124 9.57 5.36 2.05
CA THR A 124 8.57 6.23 1.39
C THR A 124 8.63 6.20 -0.14
N SER A 125 9.65 5.56 -0.72
CA SER A 125 9.75 5.36 -2.18
C SER A 125 10.45 4.06 -2.55
N ILE A 126 10.15 3.57 -3.75
CA ILE A 126 10.78 2.41 -4.37
C ILE A 126 11.31 2.88 -5.72
N VAL A 127 12.57 2.55 -6.03
CA VAL A 127 13.26 2.99 -7.25
C VAL A 127 13.88 1.81 -7.97
N SER A 128 13.66 1.72 -9.28
CA SER A 128 14.36 0.87 -10.24
C SER A 128 15.36 1.71 -11.03
N THR A 129 16.53 1.14 -11.32
CA THR A 129 17.60 1.78 -12.11
C THR A 129 17.96 1.00 -13.37
N GLY A 130 17.32 -0.13 -13.63
CA GLY A 130 17.68 -1.07 -14.71
C GLY A 130 17.43 -0.55 -16.12
N SER A 131 16.57 0.46 -16.31
CA SER A 131 16.32 1.08 -17.62
C SER A 131 17.41 2.05 -18.08
N GLY A 132 18.43 2.33 -17.25
CA GLY A 132 19.41 3.39 -17.47
C GLY A 132 18.94 4.77 -16.98
N SER A 133 17.68 4.89 -16.55
CA SER A 133 17.12 6.06 -15.85
C SER A 133 16.23 5.56 -14.70
N ASN A 134 16.01 6.43 -13.71
CA ASN A 134 15.21 6.05 -12.53
C ASN A 134 13.73 5.93 -12.87
N ILE A 135 13.14 4.77 -12.56
CA ILE A 135 11.70 4.58 -12.50
C ILE A 135 11.35 4.55 -11.01
N SER A 136 10.63 5.55 -10.52
CA SER A 136 10.33 5.66 -9.09
C SER A 136 8.84 5.60 -8.81
N ARG A 137 8.49 4.97 -7.69
CA ARG A 137 7.14 4.98 -7.12
C ARG A 137 7.17 5.52 -5.71
N THR A 138 6.50 6.64 -5.48
CA THR A 138 6.29 7.19 -4.13
C THR A 138 5.20 6.39 -3.42
N VAL A 139 5.52 5.87 -2.25
CA VAL A 139 4.61 5.14 -1.36
C VAL A 139 3.80 6.14 -0.51
N ALA A 140 4.50 7.14 0.05
CA ALA A 140 3.90 8.23 0.82
C ALA A 140 4.76 9.49 0.74
N ALA A 141 4.16 10.65 1.02
CA ALA A 141 4.87 11.93 1.07
C ALA A 141 5.91 12.00 2.21
N SER A 142 5.61 11.35 3.34
CA SER A 142 6.51 11.17 4.48
C SER A 142 6.07 9.98 5.33
N THR A 143 6.95 9.49 6.19
CA THR A 143 6.62 8.43 7.15
C THR A 143 5.53 8.88 8.12
N SER A 144 5.57 10.12 8.59
CA SER A 144 4.61 10.67 9.57
C SER A 144 3.17 10.66 9.06
N VAL A 145 2.95 10.86 7.76
CA VAL A 145 1.61 10.78 7.15
C VAL A 145 0.96 9.41 7.35
N LEU A 146 1.78 8.36 7.43
CA LEU A 146 1.33 6.98 7.62
C LEU A 146 1.30 6.54 9.09
N THR A 147 2.14 7.13 9.93
CA THR A 147 2.37 6.61 11.29
C THR A 147 2.02 7.58 12.42
N SER A 148 1.64 8.84 12.10
CA SER A 148 1.43 9.86 13.11
C SER A 148 0.27 10.79 12.76
N ASN A 149 -0.96 10.27 12.93
CA ASN A 149 -2.19 11.02 12.71
C ASN A 149 -2.89 11.31 14.02
N ASN A 150 -3.93 12.16 14.01
CA ASN A 150 -4.68 12.55 15.18
C ASN A 150 -6.12 12.03 15.14
N ILE A 151 -6.64 11.67 16.31
CA ILE A 151 -8.06 11.40 16.55
C ILE A 151 -8.55 12.39 17.57
N LEU A 152 -9.54 13.19 17.23
CA LEU A 152 -10.19 14.18 18.07
C LEU A 152 -11.63 13.77 18.27
N GLY A 153 -12.12 13.74 19.50
CA GLY A 153 -13.49 13.34 19.78
C GLY A 153 -14.19 14.22 20.79
N LEU A 154 -15.51 14.18 20.73
CA LEU A 154 -16.41 14.80 21.68
C LEU A 154 -17.40 13.76 22.17
N VAL A 155 -17.58 13.65 23.48
CA VAL A 155 -18.54 12.72 24.11
C VAL A 155 -19.75 13.50 24.60
N ARG A 156 -20.94 12.97 24.31
CA ARG A 156 -22.25 13.51 24.72
C ARG A 156 -23.16 12.39 25.21
N ASP A 157 -24.19 12.75 25.97
CA ASP A 157 -25.30 11.87 26.32
C ASP A 157 -26.42 11.88 25.25
N ALA A 158 -27.53 11.21 25.53
CA ALA A 158 -28.67 11.11 24.62
C ALA A 158 -29.32 12.45 24.33
N ASP A 159 -29.31 13.38 25.30
CA ASP A 159 -29.85 14.73 25.17
C ASP A 159 -28.82 15.73 24.61
N LEU A 160 -27.68 15.23 24.12
CA LEU A 160 -26.58 16.01 23.56
C LEU A 160 -25.87 16.92 24.58
N ASN A 161 -26.06 16.69 25.89
CA ASN A 161 -25.31 17.36 26.92
C ASN A 161 -23.86 16.87 26.96
N ILE A 162 -22.95 17.72 27.36
CA ILE A 162 -21.53 17.36 27.58
C ILE A 162 -21.31 17.05 29.07
N PRO A 163 -20.38 16.11 29.40
CA PRO A 163 -20.02 15.82 30.78
C PRO A 163 -19.30 17.04 31.39
N ARG A 164 -19.92 17.68 32.38
CA ARG A 164 -19.39 18.89 33.02
C ARG A 164 -18.69 18.56 34.32
N GLY A 165 -17.74 19.42 34.72
CA GLY A 165 -17.05 19.32 36.00
C GLY A 165 -16.28 18.00 36.13
N SER A 166 -16.51 17.27 37.22
CA SER A 166 -15.81 16.00 37.49
C SER A 166 -16.29 14.82 36.63
N LEU A 167 -17.43 14.92 35.96
CA LEU A 167 -17.97 13.84 35.12
C LEU A 167 -17.09 13.57 33.90
N GLY A 168 -16.43 14.59 33.36
CA GLY A 168 -15.46 14.39 32.27
C GLY A 168 -14.33 13.42 32.63
N ALA A 169 -13.80 13.50 33.84
CA ALA A 169 -12.76 12.57 34.33
C ALA A 169 -13.29 11.14 34.55
N SER A 170 -14.60 10.96 34.61
CA SER A 170 -15.25 9.65 34.77
C SER A 170 -15.50 8.94 33.44
N ILE A 171 -15.12 9.56 32.30
CA ILE A 171 -15.20 8.93 30.99
C ILE A 171 -13.81 8.48 30.55
N ALA A 172 -13.59 7.18 30.54
CA ALA A 172 -12.35 6.59 30.05
C ALA A 172 -12.46 6.29 28.54
N VAL A 173 -11.46 6.71 27.78
CA VAL A 173 -11.37 6.51 26.34
C VAL A 173 -10.11 5.69 26.03
N LEU A 174 -10.30 4.51 25.44
CA LEU A 174 -9.23 3.57 25.13
C LEU A 174 -9.20 3.33 23.62
N LEU A 175 -8.04 3.51 23.02
CA LEU A 175 -7.80 3.26 21.60
C LEU A 175 -6.82 2.12 21.42
N THR A 176 -7.24 1.05 20.74
CA THR A 176 -6.39 -0.11 20.46
C THR A 176 -5.96 -0.09 18.99
N TYR A 177 -4.64 -0.15 18.77
CA TYR A 177 -4.01 -0.06 17.45
C TYR A 177 -2.69 -0.83 17.40
N PRO A 178 -2.15 -1.18 16.20
CA PRO A 178 -0.85 -1.85 16.08
C PRO A 178 0.30 -0.94 16.47
N ASN A 179 1.26 -1.47 17.23
CA ASN A 179 2.33 -0.70 17.88
C ASN A 179 3.60 -0.48 17.04
N GLY A 180 3.60 -0.93 15.77
CA GLY A 180 4.76 -0.85 14.89
C GLY A 180 5.86 -1.90 15.14
N ALA A 181 5.72 -2.71 16.18
CA ALA A 181 6.68 -3.73 16.60
C ALA A 181 6.08 -5.15 16.66
N GLY A 182 5.01 -5.38 15.91
CA GLY A 182 4.39 -6.69 15.72
C GLY A 182 3.35 -7.08 16.76
N GLY A 183 2.93 -6.17 17.64
CA GLY A 183 1.87 -6.37 18.63
C GLY A 183 0.81 -5.26 18.56
N MET A 184 -0.25 -5.43 19.36
CA MET A 184 -1.24 -4.39 19.60
C MET A 184 -0.89 -3.61 20.86
N THR A 185 -1.26 -2.33 20.88
CA THR A 185 -1.17 -1.48 22.06
C THR A 185 -2.49 -0.77 22.31
N THR A 186 -2.72 -0.34 23.53
CA THR A 186 -3.90 0.43 23.92
C THR A 186 -3.45 1.74 24.57
N ALA A 187 -3.71 2.86 23.90
CA ALA A 187 -3.60 4.18 24.50
C ALA A 187 -4.87 4.50 25.27
N SER A 188 -4.74 5.17 26.42
CA SER A 188 -5.87 5.60 27.23
C SER A 188 -5.81 7.08 27.58
N THR A 189 -6.97 7.71 27.61
CA THR A 189 -7.16 9.09 28.08
C THR A 189 -8.52 9.21 28.74
N THR A 190 -8.80 10.35 29.36
CA THR A 190 -10.15 10.73 29.81
C THR A 190 -10.60 11.96 29.05
N THR A 191 -11.90 12.24 29.04
CA THR A 191 -12.38 13.49 28.48
C THR A 191 -12.08 14.67 29.42
N ASN A 192 -11.97 15.85 28.85
CA ASN A 192 -11.92 17.08 29.63
C ASN A 192 -13.32 17.52 30.09
N THR A 193 -13.43 18.67 30.76
CA THR A 193 -14.69 19.25 31.27
C THR A 193 -15.70 19.60 30.19
N ASN A 194 -15.29 19.63 28.92
CA ASN A 194 -16.15 19.87 27.77
C ASN A 194 -16.47 18.57 27.00
N GLY A 195 -16.13 17.40 27.55
CA GLY A 195 -16.34 16.11 26.90
C GLY A 195 -15.35 15.78 25.77
N ALA A 196 -14.34 16.63 25.55
CA ALA A 196 -13.39 16.43 24.45
C ALA A 196 -12.23 15.53 24.86
N PHE A 197 -11.75 14.71 23.92
CA PHE A 197 -10.54 13.88 24.04
C PHE A 197 -9.71 13.95 22.76
N ALA A 198 -8.43 13.58 22.86
CA ALA A 198 -7.54 13.52 21.72
C ALA A 198 -6.51 12.39 21.87
N PHE A 199 -6.16 11.78 20.73
CA PHE A 199 -5.00 10.91 20.57
C PHE A 199 -4.13 11.45 19.44
N SER A 200 -2.81 11.32 19.59
CA SER A 200 -1.83 11.70 18.58
C SER A 200 -0.85 10.55 18.33
N GLY A 201 -0.14 10.59 17.19
CA GLY A 201 0.81 9.55 16.85
C GLY A 201 0.16 8.22 16.46
N ILE A 202 -1.06 8.26 15.92
CA ILE A 202 -1.81 7.05 15.56
C ILE A 202 -1.48 6.68 14.10
N PRO A 203 -1.10 5.41 13.83
CA PRO A 203 -0.87 4.94 12.47
C PRO A 203 -2.18 4.88 11.67
N VAL A 204 -2.06 4.90 10.34
CA VAL A 204 -3.20 4.64 9.45
C VAL A 204 -3.72 3.23 9.67
N GLY A 205 -5.02 3.03 9.49
CA GLY A 205 -5.63 1.72 9.63
C GLY A 205 -7.03 1.78 10.22
N ASN A 206 -7.59 0.61 10.46
CA ASN A 206 -8.87 0.43 11.15
C ASN A 206 -8.60 0.04 12.61
N HIS A 207 -8.97 0.90 13.53
CA HIS A 207 -8.71 0.77 14.96
C HIS A 207 -10.00 0.61 15.76
N SER A 208 -9.87 0.18 17.02
CA SER A 208 -11.01 0.02 17.92
C SER A 208 -10.93 1.06 19.03
N LEU A 209 -11.94 1.93 19.10
CA LEU A 209 -12.13 2.90 20.18
C LEU A 209 -13.19 2.35 21.15
N LYS A 210 -12.82 2.29 22.43
CA LYS A 210 -13.70 1.94 23.52
C LYS A 210 -13.90 3.15 24.42
N VAL A 211 -15.14 3.59 24.62
CA VAL A 211 -15.50 4.72 25.49
C VAL A 211 -16.34 4.16 26.64
N ILE A 212 -15.94 4.42 27.88
CA ILE A 212 -16.55 3.87 29.09
C ILE A 212 -16.96 5.00 29.99
N TYR A 213 -18.26 5.07 30.35
CA TYR A 213 -18.72 5.86 31.47
C TYR A 213 -18.55 5.02 32.75
N VAL A 214 -17.51 5.30 33.52
CA VAL A 214 -17.05 4.47 34.63
C VAL A 214 -18.10 4.27 35.74
N PRO A 215 -18.89 5.30 36.15
CA PRO A 215 -19.84 5.16 37.25
C PRO A 215 -20.94 4.11 37.00
N GLN A 216 -21.34 3.90 35.75
CA GLN A 216 -22.37 2.93 35.38
C GLN A 216 -21.82 1.74 34.59
N SER A 217 -20.52 1.77 34.28
CA SER A 217 -19.85 0.77 33.43
C SER A 217 -20.40 0.70 32.01
N ASP A 218 -21.12 1.74 31.55
CA ASP A 218 -21.63 1.83 30.19
C ASP A 218 -20.48 1.93 29.20
N THR A 219 -20.52 1.11 28.18
CA THR A 219 -19.42 0.96 27.23
C THR A 219 -19.91 1.06 25.80
N LEU A 220 -19.26 1.90 25.01
CA LEU A 220 -19.41 1.98 23.55
C LEU A 220 -18.14 1.49 22.86
N LEU A 221 -18.33 0.64 21.84
CA LEU A 221 -17.26 0.21 20.93
C LEU A 221 -17.49 0.83 19.57
N ILE A 222 -16.51 1.56 19.08
CA ILE A 222 -16.60 2.34 17.84
C ILE A 222 -15.41 1.99 16.95
N PRO A 223 -15.63 1.49 15.72
CA PRO A 223 -14.57 1.35 14.74
C PRO A 223 -14.12 2.72 14.26
N VAL A 224 -12.81 2.96 14.23
CA VAL A 224 -12.22 4.23 13.81
C VAL A 224 -11.27 3.97 12.65
N THR A 225 -11.53 4.59 11.51
CA THR A 225 -10.67 4.53 10.34
C THR A 225 -9.79 5.76 10.27
N VAL A 226 -8.47 5.56 10.35
CA VAL A 226 -7.46 6.62 10.24
C VAL A 226 -6.86 6.61 8.84
N CYS A 227 -7.11 7.69 8.09
CA CYS A 227 -6.57 7.87 6.74
C CYS A 227 -5.30 8.72 6.75
N PRO A 228 -4.38 8.53 5.77
CA PRO A 228 -3.12 9.25 5.71
C PRO A 228 -3.31 10.78 5.71
N GLY A 229 -2.61 11.48 6.63
CA GLY A 229 -2.53 12.94 6.68
C GLY A 229 -3.86 13.64 6.97
N ARG A 230 -4.81 12.95 7.62
CA ARG A 230 -6.11 13.51 7.98
C ARG A 230 -6.42 13.26 9.45
N ASP A 231 -6.82 14.32 10.15
CA ASP A 231 -7.38 14.19 11.48
C ASP A 231 -8.77 13.53 11.41
N VAL A 232 -8.98 12.55 12.29
CA VAL A 232 -10.29 11.93 12.48
C VAL A 232 -11.06 12.75 13.53
N ARG A 233 -12.32 13.08 13.24
CA ARG A 233 -13.22 13.75 14.18
C ARG A 233 -14.40 12.84 14.49
N LEU A 234 -14.65 12.61 15.77
CA LEU A 234 -15.69 11.71 16.26
C LEU A 234 -16.65 12.47 17.17
N ASP A 235 -17.93 12.24 16.98
CA ASP A 235 -18.98 12.61 17.92
C ASP A 235 -19.52 11.31 18.54
N VAL A 236 -19.25 11.10 19.82
CA VAL A 236 -19.58 9.88 20.56
C VAL A 236 -20.80 10.18 21.40
N ILE A 237 -21.92 9.55 21.06
CA ILE A 237 -23.18 9.79 21.77
C ILE A 237 -23.58 8.54 22.54
N PHE A 238 -23.66 8.64 23.86
CA PHE A 238 -24.23 7.58 24.68
C PHE A 238 -25.74 7.51 24.49
N PRO A 239 -26.35 6.31 24.46
CA PRO A 239 -27.78 6.14 24.19
C PRO A 239 -28.69 6.52 25.37
N ALA A 240 -28.14 6.74 26.56
CA ALA A 240 -28.85 7.14 27.76
C ALA A 240 -28.51 8.58 28.15
N ASP A 241 -29.43 9.25 28.86
CA ASP A 241 -29.18 10.50 29.55
C ASP A 241 -28.33 10.18 30.79
N LEU A 242 -27.10 10.67 30.84
CA LEU A 242 -26.09 10.26 31.83
C LEU A 242 -25.65 11.41 32.74
N TRP A 243 -25.83 12.69 32.32
CA TRP A 243 -25.37 13.87 33.06
C TRP A 243 -26.14 15.16 32.77
#